data_cf1f24a22aae44b6a4be214bd43514b7
#
_entry.id   cf1f24a22aae44b6a4be214bd43514b7
#
_cell.length_a   1.000
_cell.length_b   1.000
_cell.length_c   1.000
_cell.angle_alpha   90.00
_cell.angle_beta   90.00
_cell.angle_gamma   90.00
#
_symmetry.space_group_name_H-M   'P 1'
#
loop_
_entity.id
_entity.type
_entity.pdbx_description
1 polymer ?
#
loop_
_entity_poly.entity_id
_entity_poly.type
_entity_poly.pdbx_seq_one_letter_code
_entity_poly.pdbx_strand_id
1 'polypeptide(L)'
;MANERPYSSIVVDGVEQAPSRAMLYPTGFKTEDFSKPQIGIASTWSMVTPCNMHINELAEAAAMGADEAGAKSVLFNTITVSDGISMGTPGMRYSLVSREVIADSIETVVGAQGFDGFVAIGGCDKNMPACGIAMARMDRPSVFVYGGTILPGKERRDIVSVFEAVGGHAAGNVSDIELKEVEATAIPGPGSCGGMYTANTMASSMEALGLSLPGSSAQNAVSQDKKQDSYNAGAAVRNLIKLGIKPSDMLSREAFENAITLTIALEGSTNAVLHLLAIAHAANIPLSIDDFSRIGKRVPVLADMRPAGVYAMSELIEIGGILPLMKTLLREGLLHGDCMTVTGKTMAENLADVADYPADQKIIRPLSNPIKKDSHLVILRGNLAPEGAVAKITGHEGLTFTGKARCFHGEEAAMAAIMDGTVVKGDVVIVRYEGPKGGPGMREMLSPTSAINGRGLSQDVALLTDGRFSGGSHGFVIGHVTPEAHLGGPIALVEDGDTITVDADNAEINLHVSDEELAARQAKWQAPEAYTQRGTLAKYAQLVSSASEGAVTDKYLG
;
A
#
# COMPACT_ATOMS: atom_id res chain seq x y z
N MET A 1 25.97 12.60 26.71
CA MET A 1 25.21 11.40 26.32
C MET A 1 23.77 11.85 26.07
N ALA A 2 23.17 11.42 24.97
CA ALA A 2 21.77 11.73 24.70
C ALA A 2 20.89 11.16 25.83
N ASN A 3 19.79 11.85 26.15
CA ASN A 3 18.80 11.32 27.08
C ASN A 3 18.10 10.12 26.42
N GLU A 4 18.38 8.91 26.85
CA GLU A 4 17.79 7.69 26.29
C GLU A 4 16.33 7.45 26.71
N ARG A 5 15.83 8.26 27.66
CA ARG A 5 14.49 8.14 28.25
C ARG A 5 13.73 9.48 28.24
N PRO A 6 13.65 10.16 27.06
CA PRO A 6 13.07 11.50 27.01
C PRO A 6 11.56 11.52 27.31
N TYR A 7 10.87 10.41 27.09
CA TYR A 7 9.42 10.27 27.26
C TYR A 7 9.05 9.38 28.44
N SER A 8 9.66 8.19 28.57
CA SER A 8 9.32 7.27 29.64
C SER A 8 9.67 7.81 31.03
N SER A 9 10.72 8.63 31.15
CA SER A 9 11.05 9.28 32.41
C SER A 9 9.92 10.19 32.95
N ILE A 10 9.15 10.82 32.06
CA ILE A 10 8.00 11.65 32.43
C ILE A 10 6.89 10.81 33.08
N VAL A 11 6.77 9.55 32.65
CA VAL A 11 5.71 8.63 33.07
C VAL A 11 6.07 7.85 34.35
N VAL A 12 7.36 7.56 34.57
CA VAL A 12 7.74 6.64 35.65
C VAL A 12 8.73 7.19 36.68
N ASP A 13 9.37 8.35 36.47
CA ASP A 13 10.35 8.90 37.41
C ASP A 13 9.70 9.82 38.44
N GLY A 14 10.34 9.99 39.59
CA GLY A 14 9.86 10.84 40.66
C GLY A 14 8.81 10.20 41.58
N VAL A 15 8.55 10.84 42.69
CA VAL A 15 7.58 10.35 43.70
C VAL A 15 6.15 10.50 43.17
N GLU A 16 5.89 11.54 42.37
CA GLU A 16 4.60 11.86 41.77
C GLU A 16 4.13 10.76 40.82
N GLN A 17 5.06 9.98 40.23
CA GLN A 17 4.76 8.88 39.31
C GLN A 17 4.61 7.51 40.04
N ALA A 18 4.55 7.49 41.35
CA ALA A 18 4.25 6.25 42.09
C ALA A 18 2.93 5.59 41.67
N PRO A 19 1.82 6.32 41.37
CA PRO A 19 0.61 5.70 40.87
C PRO A 19 0.80 5.01 39.50
N SER A 20 1.57 5.63 38.59
CA SER A 20 1.89 5.04 37.28
C SER A 20 2.67 3.74 37.45
N ARG A 21 3.74 3.75 38.26
CA ARG A 21 4.52 2.53 38.55
C ARG A 21 3.67 1.45 39.19
N ALA A 22 2.75 1.80 40.08
CA ALA A 22 1.83 0.85 40.71
C ALA A 22 0.93 0.13 39.67
N MET A 23 0.51 0.82 38.63
CA MET A 23 -0.25 0.24 37.50
C MET A 23 0.61 -0.64 36.61
N LEU A 24 1.91 -0.38 36.51
CA LEU A 24 2.82 -1.13 35.64
C LEU A 24 3.33 -2.45 36.27
N TYR A 25 3.42 -2.56 37.62
CA TYR A 25 3.83 -3.80 38.26
C TYR A 25 2.98 -5.02 37.85
N PRO A 26 1.64 -4.99 37.87
CA PRO A 26 0.84 -6.13 37.46
C PRO A 26 0.93 -6.48 35.96
N THR A 27 1.45 -5.58 35.11
CA THR A 27 1.73 -5.87 33.71
C THR A 27 3.09 -6.53 33.47
N GLY A 28 3.82 -6.88 34.54
CA GLY A 28 5.10 -7.57 34.45
C GLY A 28 6.33 -6.67 34.55
N PHE A 29 6.17 -5.39 34.86
CA PHE A 29 7.32 -4.54 35.21
C PHE A 29 7.90 -4.91 36.56
N LYS A 30 9.22 -4.82 36.62
CA LYS A 30 9.99 -4.90 37.87
C LYS A 30 10.60 -3.55 38.21
N THR A 31 11.06 -3.35 39.41
CA THR A 31 11.64 -2.07 39.87
C THR A 31 12.79 -1.60 38.98
N GLU A 32 13.66 -2.51 38.55
CA GLU A 32 14.77 -2.22 37.65
C GLU A 32 14.36 -1.79 36.24
N ASP A 33 13.15 -2.14 35.80
CA ASP A 33 12.66 -1.79 34.45
C ASP A 33 12.33 -0.31 34.33
N PHE A 34 12.01 0.36 35.44
CA PHE A 34 11.72 1.81 35.40
C PHE A 34 12.94 2.68 35.07
N SER A 35 14.15 2.12 35.16
CA SER A 35 15.37 2.82 34.73
C SER A 35 15.77 2.58 33.27
N LYS A 36 15.07 1.67 32.58
CA LYS A 36 15.33 1.33 31.17
C LYS A 36 14.48 2.19 30.22
N PRO A 37 14.95 2.43 28.97
CA PRO A 37 14.08 2.95 27.93
C PRO A 37 12.90 2.01 27.68
N GLN A 38 11.71 2.57 27.46
CA GLN A 38 10.51 1.79 27.17
C GLN A 38 10.24 1.76 25.67
N ILE A 39 10.07 0.56 25.11
CA ILE A 39 9.84 0.33 23.70
C ILE A 39 8.45 -0.28 23.50
N GLY A 40 7.57 0.45 22.78
CA GLY A 40 6.28 -0.07 22.39
C GLY A 40 6.43 -1.09 21.24
N ILE A 41 5.70 -2.19 21.29
CA ILE A 41 5.59 -3.14 20.17
C ILE A 41 4.16 -3.05 19.66
N ALA A 42 3.97 -2.26 18.60
CA ALA A 42 2.68 -2.04 17.96
C ALA A 42 2.37 -3.20 17.00
N SER A 43 1.44 -4.06 17.39
CA SER A 43 1.06 -5.25 16.62
C SER A 43 -0.26 -5.06 15.92
N THR A 44 -0.32 -5.37 14.62
CA THR A 44 -1.57 -5.48 13.86
C THR A 44 -2.12 -6.91 13.86
N TRP A 45 -1.75 -7.75 14.83
CA TRP A 45 -2.25 -9.10 14.93
C TRP A 45 -3.78 -9.16 14.98
N SER A 46 -4.34 -10.12 14.25
CA SER A 46 -5.77 -10.42 14.27
C SER A 46 -6.04 -11.79 13.65
N MET A 47 -7.06 -12.47 14.16
CA MET A 47 -7.59 -13.70 13.55
C MET A 47 -8.47 -13.46 12.33
N VAL A 48 -8.77 -12.21 11.98
CA VAL A 48 -9.70 -11.89 10.87
C VAL A 48 -9.08 -12.07 9.49
N THR A 49 -7.77 -12.26 9.39
CA THR A 49 -7.10 -12.39 8.08
C THR A 49 -5.83 -13.24 8.15
N PRO A 50 -5.56 -14.07 7.15
CA PRO A 50 -4.29 -14.82 7.04
C PRO A 50 -3.07 -13.92 7.09
N CYS A 51 -3.16 -12.68 6.58
CA CYS A 51 -2.06 -11.72 6.57
C CYS A 51 -1.53 -11.38 7.97
N ASN A 52 -2.37 -11.49 9.00
CA ASN A 52 -2.07 -10.99 10.34
C ASN A 52 -2.13 -12.04 11.46
N MET A 53 -2.62 -13.26 11.17
CA MET A 53 -2.88 -14.26 12.21
C MET A 53 -1.63 -14.77 12.96
N HIS A 54 -0.45 -14.58 12.40
CA HIS A 54 0.84 -15.00 12.98
C HIS A 54 1.63 -13.85 13.62
N ILE A 55 1.18 -12.59 13.47
CA ILE A 55 1.95 -11.40 13.88
C ILE A 55 2.19 -11.34 15.39
N ASN A 56 1.36 -11.98 16.23
CA ASN A 56 1.61 -12.08 17.65
C ASN A 56 2.96 -12.75 17.96
N GLU A 57 3.35 -13.80 17.22
CA GLU A 57 4.65 -14.46 17.41
C GLU A 57 5.81 -13.53 17.02
N LEU A 58 5.63 -12.72 15.98
CA LEU A 58 6.61 -11.73 15.58
C LEU A 58 6.72 -10.60 16.61
N ALA A 59 5.59 -10.18 17.19
CA ALA A 59 5.56 -9.16 18.23
C ALA A 59 6.29 -9.64 19.51
N GLU A 60 6.10 -10.90 19.90
CA GLU A 60 6.83 -11.52 21.01
C GLU A 60 8.34 -11.58 20.73
N ALA A 61 8.74 -11.94 19.51
CA ALA A 61 10.14 -11.96 19.12
C ALA A 61 10.77 -10.55 19.17
N ALA A 62 10.07 -9.51 18.67
CA ALA A 62 10.53 -8.12 18.76
C ALA A 62 10.68 -7.66 20.23
N ALA A 63 9.73 -8.04 21.08
CA ALA A 63 9.78 -7.74 22.51
C ALA A 63 11.01 -8.37 23.17
N MET A 64 11.29 -9.64 22.88
CA MET A 64 12.50 -10.33 23.39
C MET A 64 13.77 -9.60 22.93
N GLY A 65 13.87 -9.23 21.65
CA GLY A 65 15.02 -8.51 21.11
C GLY A 65 15.26 -7.15 21.79
N ALA A 66 14.17 -6.42 22.07
CA ALA A 66 14.25 -5.15 22.80
C ALA A 66 14.68 -5.32 24.25
N ASP A 67 14.13 -6.31 24.96
CA ASP A 67 14.44 -6.60 26.36
C ASP A 67 15.91 -7.07 26.53
N GLU A 68 16.38 -7.97 25.66
CA GLU A 68 17.77 -8.45 25.67
C GLU A 68 18.77 -7.36 25.30
N ALA A 69 18.37 -6.37 24.49
CA ALA A 69 19.18 -5.20 24.19
C ALA A 69 19.21 -4.16 25.33
N GLY A 70 18.51 -4.42 26.45
CA GLY A 70 18.52 -3.59 27.66
C GLY A 70 17.45 -2.50 27.70
N ALA A 71 16.35 -2.67 26.98
CA ALA A 71 15.13 -1.87 27.09
C ALA A 71 14.07 -2.59 27.94
N LYS A 72 12.89 -1.99 28.08
CA LYS A 72 11.68 -2.68 28.54
C LYS A 72 10.63 -2.61 27.45
N SER A 73 10.25 -3.75 26.92
CA SER A 73 9.21 -3.86 25.90
C SER A 73 7.80 -3.82 26.47
N VAL A 74 6.86 -3.25 25.72
CA VAL A 74 5.42 -3.27 26.03
C VAL A 74 4.65 -3.56 24.75
N LEU A 75 4.01 -4.74 24.69
CA LEU A 75 3.16 -5.11 23.56
C LEU A 75 1.80 -4.42 23.67
N PHE A 76 1.31 -3.93 22.53
CA PHE A 76 -0.07 -3.50 22.37
C PHE A 76 -0.56 -3.79 20.96
N ASN A 77 -1.87 -3.90 20.80
CA ASN A 77 -2.48 -4.19 19.51
C ASN A 77 -3.23 -2.97 18.97
N THR A 78 -3.20 -2.82 17.66
CA THR A 78 -4.11 -1.99 16.87
C THR A 78 -4.97 -2.90 15.99
N ILE A 79 -5.89 -2.31 15.21
CA ILE A 79 -6.78 -3.05 14.34
C ILE A 79 -6.10 -3.48 13.03
N THR A 80 -6.74 -4.39 12.31
CA THR A 80 -6.51 -4.66 10.89
C THR A 80 -7.82 -4.93 10.17
N VAL A 81 -7.84 -4.73 8.86
CA VAL A 81 -8.93 -5.10 7.94
C VAL A 81 -8.34 -5.98 6.86
N SER A 82 -9.06 -7.00 6.44
CA SER A 82 -8.67 -7.86 5.33
C SER A 82 -9.25 -7.33 4.02
N ASP A 83 -8.39 -6.84 3.13
CA ASP A 83 -8.81 -6.43 1.80
C ASP A 83 -9.39 -7.60 1.00
N GLY A 84 -8.76 -8.77 1.05
CA GLY A 84 -9.23 -9.96 0.34
C GLY A 84 -10.61 -10.47 0.78
N ILE A 85 -10.96 -10.32 2.07
CA ILE A 85 -12.27 -10.73 2.59
C ILE A 85 -13.34 -9.67 2.31
N SER A 86 -12.99 -8.39 2.37
CA SER A 86 -13.93 -7.29 2.17
C SER A 86 -14.14 -6.91 0.69
N MET A 87 -13.27 -7.37 -0.22
CA MET A 87 -13.33 -7.09 -1.66
C MET A 87 -14.70 -7.46 -2.25
N GLY A 88 -15.27 -6.55 -3.07
CA GLY A 88 -16.59 -6.75 -3.68
C GLY A 88 -17.77 -6.61 -2.71
N THR A 89 -17.54 -6.15 -1.48
CA THR A 89 -18.59 -5.92 -0.47
C THR A 89 -18.58 -4.46 0.01
N PRO A 90 -19.68 -3.99 0.65
CA PRO A 90 -19.69 -2.67 1.30
C PRO A 90 -18.60 -2.50 2.38
N GLY A 91 -18.11 -3.60 2.95
CA GLY A 91 -17.01 -3.63 3.92
C GLY A 91 -15.71 -3.08 3.39
N MET A 92 -15.49 -3.13 2.07
CA MET A 92 -14.26 -2.62 1.45
C MET A 92 -14.06 -1.10 1.65
N ARG A 93 -15.10 -0.34 1.93
CA ARG A 93 -15.01 1.08 2.30
C ARG A 93 -14.17 1.30 3.57
N TYR A 94 -14.14 0.33 4.49
CA TYR A 94 -13.34 0.41 5.70
C TYR A 94 -11.84 0.12 5.49
N SER A 95 -11.46 -0.44 4.34
CA SER A 95 -10.06 -0.80 4.05
C SER A 95 -9.14 0.43 4.13
N LEU A 96 -9.32 1.44 3.28
CA LEU A 96 -8.46 2.64 3.32
C LEU A 96 -8.64 3.45 4.60
N VAL A 97 -9.86 3.51 5.13
CA VAL A 97 -10.15 4.16 6.42
C VAL A 97 -9.33 3.55 7.55
N SER A 98 -9.09 2.23 7.53
CA SER A 98 -8.27 1.55 8.53
C SER A 98 -6.82 2.05 8.56
N ARG A 99 -6.28 2.57 7.44
CA ARG A 99 -4.95 3.18 7.40
C ARG A 99 -4.83 4.33 8.41
N GLU A 100 -5.80 5.23 8.40
CA GLU A 100 -5.82 6.37 9.33
C GLU A 100 -6.05 5.91 10.77
N VAL A 101 -7.05 5.02 10.98
CA VAL A 101 -7.37 4.51 12.33
C VAL A 101 -6.19 3.77 12.96
N ILE A 102 -5.45 2.97 12.19
CA ILE A 102 -4.25 2.27 12.67
C ILE A 102 -3.16 3.28 13.05
N ALA A 103 -2.90 4.27 12.19
CA ALA A 103 -1.92 5.32 12.47
C ALA A 103 -2.28 6.10 13.73
N ASP A 104 -3.53 6.56 13.85
CA ASP A 104 -4.04 7.27 15.02
C ASP A 104 -3.98 6.41 16.30
N SER A 105 -4.27 5.11 16.18
CA SER A 105 -4.20 4.16 17.30
C SER A 105 -2.77 4.00 17.81
N ILE A 106 -1.79 3.81 16.92
CA ILE A 106 -0.37 3.70 17.28
C ILE A 106 0.10 5.00 17.93
N GLU A 107 -0.16 6.14 17.30
CA GLU A 107 0.17 7.47 17.81
C GLU A 107 -0.41 7.70 19.21
N THR A 108 -1.69 7.36 19.41
CA THR A 108 -2.39 7.52 20.69
C THR A 108 -1.72 6.72 21.80
N VAL A 109 -1.41 5.44 21.56
CA VAL A 109 -0.81 4.58 22.59
C VAL A 109 0.64 4.98 22.85
N VAL A 110 1.45 5.16 21.81
CA VAL A 110 2.87 5.55 21.95
C VAL A 110 3.00 6.89 22.65
N GLY A 111 2.11 7.85 22.31
CA GLY A 111 2.07 9.17 22.94
C GLY A 111 1.65 9.10 24.40
N ALA A 112 0.51 8.47 24.69
CA ALA A 112 -0.06 8.41 26.03
C ALA A 112 0.80 7.62 27.02
N GLN A 113 1.42 6.52 26.59
CA GLN A 113 2.26 5.67 27.45
C GLN A 113 3.71 6.14 27.53
N GLY A 114 4.11 7.13 26.75
CA GLY A 114 5.43 7.74 26.80
C GLY A 114 6.56 6.78 26.40
N PHE A 115 6.36 5.95 25.37
CA PHE A 115 7.43 5.08 24.88
C PHE A 115 8.55 5.90 24.22
N ASP A 116 9.79 5.55 24.50
CA ASP A 116 10.99 6.23 23.96
C ASP A 116 11.28 5.83 22.51
N GLY A 117 10.73 4.70 22.06
CA GLY A 117 10.76 4.22 20.70
C GLY A 117 9.73 3.10 20.51
N PHE A 118 9.57 2.60 19.30
CA PHE A 118 8.63 1.51 19.03
C PHE A 118 8.98 0.68 17.80
N VAL A 119 8.55 -0.57 17.81
CA VAL A 119 8.47 -1.44 16.63
C VAL A 119 7.03 -1.41 16.14
N ALA A 120 6.81 -1.23 14.83
CA ALA A 120 5.51 -1.33 14.20
C ALA A 120 5.47 -2.54 13.26
N ILE A 121 4.54 -3.48 13.48
CA ILE A 121 4.47 -4.73 12.71
C ILE A 121 3.17 -4.74 11.91
N GLY A 122 3.28 -4.85 10.58
CA GLY A 122 2.14 -4.81 9.66
C GLY A 122 2.11 -5.98 8.70
N GLY A 123 0.92 -6.50 8.40
CA GLY A 123 0.70 -7.61 7.47
C GLY A 123 -0.14 -7.25 6.26
N CYS A 124 -1.41 -6.87 6.44
CA CYS A 124 -2.33 -6.57 5.35
C CYS A 124 -2.07 -5.18 4.74
N ASP A 125 -2.58 -4.94 3.54
CA ASP A 125 -2.30 -3.83 2.62
C ASP A 125 -2.21 -2.45 3.26
N LYS A 126 -3.11 -2.12 4.17
CA LYS A 126 -3.20 -0.78 4.78
C LYS A 126 -2.38 -0.65 6.06
N ASN A 127 -1.87 -1.78 6.59
CA ASN A 127 -1.03 -1.76 7.81
C ASN A 127 0.32 -1.08 7.56
N MET A 128 1.01 -1.40 6.44
CA MET A 128 2.33 -0.83 6.13
C MET A 128 2.31 0.69 6.04
N PRO A 129 1.45 1.30 5.18
CA PRO A 129 1.41 2.75 5.12
C PRO A 129 0.93 3.39 6.43
N ALA A 130 0.03 2.75 7.18
CA ALA A 130 -0.38 3.23 8.50
C ALA A 130 0.78 3.28 9.50
N CYS A 131 1.60 2.22 9.53
CA CYS A 131 2.81 2.19 10.35
C CYS A 131 3.79 3.31 9.94
N GLY A 132 3.99 3.52 8.62
CA GLY A 132 4.83 4.60 8.11
C GLY A 132 4.33 5.99 8.49
N ILE A 133 3.03 6.23 8.42
CA ILE A 133 2.39 7.47 8.88
C ILE A 133 2.61 7.69 10.38
N ALA A 134 2.36 6.66 11.21
CA ALA A 134 2.56 6.75 12.65
C ALA A 134 4.04 7.00 13.02
N MET A 135 4.98 6.33 12.33
CA MET A 135 6.42 6.56 12.52
C MET A 135 6.79 8.00 12.20
N ALA A 136 6.31 8.54 11.08
CA ALA A 136 6.57 9.91 10.66
C ALA A 136 5.99 10.95 11.64
N ARG A 137 4.72 10.77 12.07
CA ARG A 137 4.04 11.70 13.00
C ARG A 137 4.68 11.71 14.38
N MET A 138 5.01 10.53 14.91
CA MET A 138 5.60 10.40 16.25
C MET A 138 7.04 10.88 16.31
N ASP A 139 7.79 10.72 15.23
CA ASP A 139 9.20 11.06 15.11
C ASP A 139 10.05 10.56 16.30
N ARG A 140 9.80 9.32 16.72
CA ARG A 140 10.55 8.61 17.76
C ARG A 140 11.33 7.45 17.14
N PRO A 141 12.50 7.08 17.67
CA PRO A 141 13.24 5.91 17.22
C PRO A 141 12.33 4.71 16.99
N SER A 142 12.24 4.25 15.75
CA SER A 142 11.28 3.20 15.40
C SER A 142 11.75 2.38 14.21
N VAL A 143 11.28 1.12 14.16
CA VAL A 143 11.57 0.16 13.09
C VAL A 143 10.25 -0.46 12.64
N PHE A 144 10.05 -0.53 11.33
CA PHE A 144 8.95 -1.26 10.73
C PHE A 144 9.34 -2.72 10.47
N VAL A 145 8.43 -3.65 10.74
CA VAL A 145 8.55 -5.08 10.42
C VAL A 145 7.38 -5.51 9.55
N TYR A 146 7.68 -6.07 8.40
CA TYR A 146 6.67 -6.72 7.55
C TYR A 146 6.33 -8.10 8.09
N GLY A 147 5.04 -8.45 8.15
CA GLY A 147 4.58 -9.78 8.58
C GLY A 147 5.02 -10.91 7.67
N GLY A 148 5.46 -10.59 6.45
CA GLY A 148 6.00 -11.55 5.50
C GLY A 148 4.97 -12.06 4.47
N THR A 149 5.51 -12.63 3.40
CA THR A 149 4.75 -13.13 2.26
C THR A 149 4.22 -14.53 2.53
N ILE A 150 2.99 -14.81 2.10
CA ILE A 150 2.40 -16.15 2.13
C ILE A 150 3.17 -17.10 1.20
N LEU A 151 3.27 -18.36 1.58
CA LEU A 151 3.73 -19.41 0.67
C LEU A 151 2.70 -19.58 -0.47
N PRO A 152 3.13 -19.93 -1.69
CA PRO A 152 2.23 -20.10 -2.81
C PRO A 152 1.27 -21.28 -2.58
N GLY A 153 0.04 -21.15 -3.05
CA GLY A 153 -0.91 -22.25 -3.14
C GLY A 153 -0.51 -23.26 -4.22
N LYS A 154 -1.33 -24.31 -4.36
CA LYS A 154 -1.15 -25.32 -5.40
C LYS A 154 -1.03 -24.64 -6.78
N GLU A 155 -0.03 -24.99 -7.56
CA GLU A 155 0.22 -24.45 -8.90
C GLU A 155 0.41 -22.92 -8.92
N ARG A 156 1.00 -22.35 -7.85
CA ARG A 156 1.18 -20.90 -7.65
C ARG A 156 -0.14 -20.13 -7.54
N ARG A 157 -1.25 -20.78 -7.19
CA ARG A 157 -2.54 -20.12 -6.95
C ARG A 157 -2.42 -19.15 -5.78
N ASP A 158 -3.16 -18.06 -5.88
CA ASP A 158 -3.26 -17.01 -4.87
C ASP A 158 -4.68 -16.42 -4.86
N ILE A 159 -4.91 -15.34 -4.12
CA ILE A 159 -6.24 -14.71 -4.02
C ILE A 159 -6.74 -14.21 -5.40
N VAL A 160 -5.87 -13.72 -6.26
CA VAL A 160 -6.26 -13.25 -7.61
C VAL A 160 -6.76 -14.43 -8.45
N SER A 161 -6.13 -15.60 -8.33
CA SER A 161 -6.58 -16.84 -9.00
C SER A 161 -8.01 -17.22 -8.61
N VAL A 162 -8.43 -16.93 -7.35
CA VAL A 162 -9.81 -17.18 -6.91
C VAL A 162 -10.79 -16.20 -7.59
N PHE A 163 -10.44 -14.91 -7.66
CA PHE A 163 -11.28 -13.91 -8.37
C PHE A 163 -11.40 -14.22 -9.86
N GLU A 164 -10.32 -14.64 -10.50
CA GLU A 164 -10.33 -15.07 -11.91
C GLU A 164 -11.19 -16.31 -12.12
N ALA A 165 -11.11 -17.29 -11.20
CA ALA A 165 -11.95 -18.49 -11.25
C ALA A 165 -13.44 -18.16 -11.08
N VAL A 166 -13.81 -17.19 -10.22
CA VAL A 166 -15.19 -16.69 -10.10
C VAL A 166 -15.65 -16.05 -11.40
N GLY A 167 -14.84 -15.20 -12.04
CA GLY A 167 -15.14 -14.61 -13.34
C GLY A 167 -15.31 -15.68 -14.44
N GLY A 168 -14.39 -16.64 -14.49
CA GLY A 168 -14.46 -17.76 -15.42
C GLY A 168 -15.66 -18.67 -15.22
N HIS A 169 -16.05 -18.91 -13.96
CA HIS A 169 -17.25 -19.67 -13.62
C HIS A 169 -18.53 -18.96 -14.09
N ALA A 170 -18.61 -17.66 -13.84
CA ALA A 170 -19.74 -16.85 -14.31
C ALA A 170 -19.85 -16.82 -15.86
N ALA A 171 -18.71 -16.90 -16.57
CA ALA A 171 -18.67 -17.04 -18.03
C ALA A 171 -18.88 -18.47 -18.55
N GLY A 172 -19.05 -19.47 -17.67
CA GLY A 172 -19.22 -20.89 -18.02
C GLY A 172 -17.92 -21.61 -18.41
N ASN A 173 -16.77 -21.01 -18.17
CA ASN A 173 -15.45 -21.56 -18.52
C ASN A 173 -14.79 -22.36 -17.39
N VAL A 174 -15.26 -22.20 -16.16
CA VAL A 174 -14.77 -22.89 -14.96
C VAL A 174 -15.94 -23.65 -14.31
N SER A 175 -15.74 -24.91 -14.01
CA SER A 175 -16.77 -25.76 -13.37
C SER A 175 -16.86 -25.50 -11.86
N ASP A 176 -17.99 -25.90 -11.23
CA ASP A 176 -18.17 -25.86 -9.76
C ASP A 176 -17.08 -26.64 -9.01
N ILE A 177 -16.62 -27.76 -9.57
CA ILE A 177 -15.59 -28.61 -8.96
C ILE A 177 -14.24 -27.87 -8.97
N GLU A 178 -13.89 -27.29 -10.11
CA GLU A 178 -12.65 -26.55 -10.28
C GLU A 178 -12.62 -25.29 -9.43
N LEU A 179 -13.73 -24.52 -9.37
CA LEU A 179 -13.85 -23.35 -8.50
C LEU A 179 -13.61 -23.72 -7.03
N LYS A 180 -14.23 -24.79 -6.54
CA LYS A 180 -14.01 -25.28 -5.17
C LYS A 180 -12.58 -25.74 -4.92
N GLU A 181 -11.92 -26.33 -5.90
CA GLU A 181 -10.51 -26.70 -5.77
C GLU A 181 -9.60 -25.46 -5.66
N VAL A 182 -9.83 -24.44 -6.51
CA VAL A 182 -9.09 -23.18 -6.45
C VAL A 182 -9.30 -22.51 -5.11
N GLU A 183 -10.55 -22.37 -4.65
CA GLU A 183 -10.91 -21.80 -3.34
C GLU A 183 -10.18 -22.49 -2.19
N ALA A 184 -10.17 -23.82 -2.17
CA ALA A 184 -9.59 -24.59 -1.07
C ALA A 184 -8.04 -24.59 -1.06
N THR A 185 -7.37 -24.24 -2.17
CA THR A 185 -5.92 -24.44 -2.32
C THR A 185 -5.13 -23.17 -2.56
N ALA A 186 -5.81 -22.02 -2.76
CA ALA A 186 -5.14 -20.77 -3.11
C ALA A 186 -4.45 -20.08 -1.92
N ILE A 187 -4.97 -20.26 -0.70
CA ILE A 187 -4.48 -19.59 0.52
C ILE A 187 -4.04 -20.68 1.53
N PRO A 188 -2.79 -21.14 1.47
CA PRO A 188 -2.37 -22.32 2.24
C PRO A 188 -2.03 -22.05 3.69
N GLY A 189 -1.97 -20.79 4.14
CA GLY A 189 -1.59 -20.48 5.51
C GLY A 189 -1.40 -18.99 5.79
N PRO A 190 -0.63 -18.64 6.83
CA PRO A 190 -0.35 -17.24 7.19
C PRO A 190 0.52 -16.51 6.17
N GLY A 191 0.33 -15.20 6.11
CA GLY A 191 1.13 -14.28 5.31
C GLY A 191 0.30 -13.40 4.39
N SER A 192 0.93 -12.35 3.88
CA SER A 192 0.34 -11.43 2.93
C SER A 192 0.40 -11.99 1.51
N CYS A 193 -0.41 -11.43 0.61
CA CYS A 193 -0.57 -11.95 -0.77
C CYS A 193 0.75 -12.28 -1.47
N GLY A 194 0.75 -13.35 -2.28
CA GLY A 194 1.95 -13.92 -2.87
C GLY A 194 2.52 -13.22 -4.11
N GLY A 195 1.81 -12.23 -4.68
CA GLY A 195 2.29 -11.42 -5.80
C GLY A 195 2.82 -10.05 -5.38
N MET A 196 3.33 -9.26 -6.34
CA MET A 196 3.72 -7.86 -6.12
C MET A 196 2.47 -6.96 -6.11
N TYR A 197 1.51 -7.34 -5.27
CA TYR A 197 0.31 -6.57 -4.95
C TYR A 197 0.64 -5.50 -3.91
N THR A 198 -0.38 -4.83 -3.35
CA THR A 198 -0.16 -3.67 -2.48
C THR A 198 0.67 -4.01 -1.24
N ALA A 199 0.48 -5.17 -0.60
CA ALA A 199 1.22 -5.54 0.61
C ALA A 199 2.74 -5.64 0.35
N ASN A 200 3.17 -6.44 -0.64
CA ASN A 200 4.59 -6.59 -0.98
C ASN A 200 5.18 -5.30 -1.56
N THR A 201 4.40 -4.53 -2.34
CA THR A 201 4.83 -3.22 -2.84
C THR A 201 5.13 -2.26 -1.69
N MET A 202 4.22 -2.13 -0.73
CA MET A 202 4.43 -1.21 0.39
C MET A 202 5.51 -1.69 1.35
N ALA A 203 5.62 -3.00 1.59
CA ALA A 203 6.72 -3.55 2.40
C ALA A 203 8.09 -3.22 1.76
N SER A 204 8.23 -3.42 0.44
CA SER A 204 9.44 -3.05 -0.31
C SER A 204 9.69 -1.55 -0.27
N SER A 205 8.64 -0.73 -0.37
CA SER A 205 8.74 0.73 -0.26
C SER A 205 9.21 1.18 1.13
N MET A 206 8.71 0.55 2.21
CA MET A 206 9.16 0.83 3.58
C MET A 206 10.64 0.52 3.78
N GLU A 207 11.15 -0.54 3.16
CA GLU A 207 12.57 -0.88 3.17
C GLU A 207 13.40 0.14 2.37
N ALA A 208 12.92 0.56 1.19
CA ALA A 208 13.57 1.59 0.39
C ALA A 208 13.57 2.99 1.05
N LEU A 209 12.56 3.29 1.88
CA LEU A 209 12.53 4.47 2.75
C LEU A 209 13.52 4.39 3.93
N GLY A 210 14.18 3.25 4.14
CA GLY A 210 15.09 3.03 5.25
C GLY A 210 14.41 2.70 6.58
N LEU A 211 13.10 2.45 6.60
CA LEU A 211 12.30 2.21 7.82
C LEU A 211 12.28 0.76 8.30
N SER A 212 12.80 -0.18 7.50
CA SER A 212 12.95 -1.60 7.83
C SER A 212 14.40 -2.05 7.83
N LEU A 213 14.70 -3.13 8.52
CA LEU A 213 16.00 -3.80 8.39
C LEU A 213 16.19 -4.34 6.97
N PRO A 214 17.43 -4.38 6.45
CA PRO A 214 17.72 -4.93 5.12
C PRO A 214 17.21 -6.36 4.96
N GLY A 215 16.41 -6.62 3.92
CA GLY A 215 15.80 -7.90 3.62
C GLY A 215 14.51 -8.21 4.36
N SER A 216 14.05 -7.33 5.25
CA SER A 216 12.82 -7.52 6.04
C SER A 216 11.57 -7.67 5.18
N SER A 217 11.48 -6.95 4.05
CA SER A 217 10.32 -7.00 3.15
C SER A 217 10.25 -8.28 2.30
N ALA A 218 11.35 -9.01 2.19
CA ALA A 218 11.47 -10.17 1.30
C ALA A 218 11.74 -11.46 2.09
N GLN A 219 10.79 -11.84 2.95
CA GLN A 219 10.83 -13.07 3.74
C GLN A 219 9.46 -13.71 3.78
N ASN A 220 9.44 -15.06 3.82
CA ASN A 220 8.20 -15.81 3.99
C ASN A 220 7.69 -15.66 5.43
N ALA A 221 6.38 -15.45 5.58
CA ALA A 221 5.72 -15.15 6.86
C ALA A 221 6.01 -16.17 7.98
N VAL A 222 6.15 -17.44 7.63
CA VAL A 222 6.35 -18.55 8.58
C VAL A 222 7.81 -18.99 8.68
N SER A 223 8.75 -18.24 8.10
CA SER A 223 10.17 -18.59 8.14
C SER A 223 10.82 -18.24 9.48
N GLN A 224 11.88 -18.97 9.84
CA GLN A 224 12.70 -18.63 11.00
C GLN A 224 13.42 -17.29 10.80
N ASP A 225 13.80 -16.98 9.56
CA ASP A 225 14.44 -15.70 9.20
C ASP A 225 13.51 -14.52 9.53
N LYS A 226 12.20 -14.64 9.24
CA LYS A 226 11.21 -13.62 9.60
C LYS A 226 11.09 -13.42 11.12
N LYS A 227 11.15 -14.50 11.87
CA LYS A 227 11.15 -14.45 13.35
C LYS A 227 12.41 -13.78 13.89
N GLN A 228 13.56 -14.12 13.31
CA GLN A 228 14.85 -13.51 13.65
C GLN A 228 14.90 -12.03 13.25
N ASP A 229 14.36 -11.67 12.10
CA ASP A 229 14.24 -10.29 11.64
C ASP A 229 13.43 -9.44 12.65
N SER A 230 12.30 -9.97 13.12
CA SER A 230 11.48 -9.29 14.11
C SER A 230 12.21 -9.11 15.45
N TYR A 231 12.92 -10.14 15.91
CA TYR A 231 13.81 -10.04 17.09
C TYR A 231 14.87 -8.94 16.89
N ASN A 232 15.54 -8.93 15.75
CA ASN A 232 16.57 -7.94 15.44
C ASN A 232 15.99 -6.52 15.36
N ALA A 233 14.74 -6.35 14.93
CA ALA A 233 14.07 -5.06 14.90
C ALA A 233 13.87 -4.46 16.30
N GLY A 234 13.53 -5.29 17.30
CA GLY A 234 13.47 -4.86 18.70
C GLY A 234 14.81 -4.33 19.21
N ALA A 235 15.89 -5.05 18.94
CA ALA A 235 17.25 -4.63 19.28
C ALA A 235 17.69 -3.36 18.51
N ALA A 236 17.26 -3.23 17.24
CA ALA A 236 17.56 -2.07 16.40
C ALA A 236 16.93 -0.78 16.95
N VAL A 237 15.68 -0.81 17.45
CA VAL A 237 15.07 0.36 18.10
C VAL A 237 15.92 0.81 19.30
N ARG A 238 16.41 -0.13 20.10
CA ARG A 238 17.29 0.19 21.23
C ARG A 238 18.60 0.85 20.77
N ASN A 239 19.15 0.42 19.64
CA ASN A 239 20.33 1.05 19.04
C ASN A 239 20.03 2.46 18.52
N LEU A 240 18.90 2.66 17.83
CA LEU A 240 18.46 3.97 17.35
C LEU A 240 18.30 4.98 18.49
N ILE A 241 17.75 4.56 19.64
CA ILE A 241 17.66 5.39 20.85
C ILE A 241 19.06 5.85 21.30
N LYS A 242 20.06 4.96 21.32
CA LYS A 242 21.45 5.30 21.67
C LYS A 242 22.07 6.29 20.68
N LEU A 243 21.80 6.10 19.39
CA LEU A 243 22.34 6.95 18.32
C LEU A 243 21.58 8.28 18.19
N GLY A 244 20.38 8.39 18.75
CA GLY A 244 19.49 9.54 18.59
C GLY A 244 18.88 9.63 17.19
N ILE A 245 18.84 8.53 16.44
CA ILE A 245 18.29 8.47 15.07
C ILE A 245 16.78 8.18 15.14
N LYS A 246 16.01 8.90 14.33
CA LYS A 246 14.55 8.84 14.29
C LYS A 246 14.03 8.99 12.85
N PRO A 247 12.73 8.79 12.60
CA PRO A 247 12.18 8.81 11.24
C PRO A 247 12.49 10.07 10.42
N SER A 248 12.55 11.25 11.03
CA SER A 248 12.93 12.49 10.33
C SER A 248 14.37 12.50 9.79
N ASP A 249 15.27 11.65 10.31
CA ASP A 249 16.62 11.50 9.79
C ASP A 249 16.67 10.56 8.55
N MET A 250 15.64 9.73 8.37
CA MET A 250 15.53 8.72 7.30
C MET A 250 14.60 9.18 6.18
N LEU A 251 13.46 9.79 6.53
CA LEU A 251 12.42 10.22 5.59
C LEU A 251 12.82 11.51 4.89
N SER A 252 13.78 11.41 3.98
CA SER A 252 14.19 12.52 3.11
C SER A 252 13.47 12.45 1.75
N ARG A 253 13.56 13.52 0.97
CA ARG A 253 13.07 13.55 -0.41
C ARG A 253 13.66 12.40 -1.24
N GLU A 254 14.95 12.16 -1.11
CA GLU A 254 15.72 11.12 -1.80
C GLU A 254 15.25 9.72 -1.39
N ALA A 255 14.88 9.51 -0.13
CA ALA A 255 14.32 8.25 0.34
C ALA A 255 12.96 7.94 -0.33
N PHE A 256 12.10 8.95 -0.50
CA PHE A 256 10.86 8.79 -1.26
C PHE A 256 11.12 8.52 -2.75
N GLU A 257 12.12 9.14 -3.35
CA GLU A 257 12.53 8.82 -4.73
C GLU A 257 13.04 7.37 -4.85
N ASN A 258 13.76 6.86 -3.86
CA ASN A 258 14.15 5.45 -3.77
C ASN A 258 12.92 4.53 -3.72
N ALA A 259 11.93 4.85 -2.89
CA ALA A 259 10.70 4.06 -2.76
C ALA A 259 9.90 4.03 -4.08
N ILE A 260 9.78 5.16 -4.77
CA ILE A 260 9.13 5.25 -6.09
C ILE A 260 9.90 4.43 -7.12
N THR A 261 11.23 4.57 -7.16
CA THR A 261 12.11 3.84 -8.07
C THR A 261 11.95 2.32 -7.90
N LEU A 262 11.99 1.84 -6.66
CA LEU A 262 11.84 0.41 -6.38
C LEU A 262 10.42 -0.08 -6.73
N THR A 263 9.38 0.71 -6.42
CA THR A 263 7.99 0.41 -6.80
C THR A 263 7.87 0.20 -8.31
N ILE A 264 8.48 1.07 -9.11
CA ILE A 264 8.46 0.98 -10.58
C ILE A 264 9.25 -0.24 -11.06
N ALA A 265 10.46 -0.43 -10.57
CA ALA A 265 11.32 -1.55 -10.99
C ALA A 265 10.70 -2.93 -10.69
N LEU A 266 9.91 -3.04 -9.62
CA LEU A 266 9.19 -4.24 -9.19
C LEU A 266 7.80 -4.40 -9.85
N GLU A 267 7.34 -3.47 -10.69
CA GLU A 267 5.97 -3.44 -11.22
C GLU A 267 4.89 -3.40 -10.13
N GLY A 268 5.12 -2.59 -9.11
CA GLY A 268 4.27 -2.52 -7.92
C GLY A 268 2.87 -1.97 -8.15
N SER A 269 2.06 -2.02 -7.12
CA SER A 269 0.66 -1.58 -7.12
C SER A 269 0.52 -0.06 -7.29
N THR A 270 -0.51 0.37 -8.04
CA THR A 270 -0.96 1.77 -8.14
C THR A 270 -1.28 2.40 -6.78
N ASN A 271 -1.68 1.60 -5.80
CA ASN A 271 -1.93 2.05 -4.43
C ASN A 271 -0.70 2.70 -3.77
N ALA A 272 0.52 2.36 -4.21
CA ALA A 272 1.74 2.98 -3.71
C ALA A 272 1.77 4.50 -3.95
N VAL A 273 1.16 5.00 -5.05
CA VAL A 273 1.04 6.43 -5.30
C VAL A 273 0.32 7.11 -4.13
N LEU A 274 -0.86 6.60 -3.78
CA LEU A 274 -1.66 7.13 -2.68
C LEU A 274 -0.94 7.03 -1.33
N HIS A 275 -0.29 5.90 -1.07
CA HIS A 275 0.31 5.62 0.24
C HIS A 275 1.63 6.35 0.46
N LEU A 276 2.48 6.49 -0.55
CA LEU A 276 3.72 7.27 -0.45
C LEU A 276 3.43 8.76 -0.29
N LEU A 277 2.40 9.30 -0.97
CA LEU A 277 1.93 10.67 -0.73
C LEU A 277 1.46 10.88 0.71
N ALA A 278 0.74 9.91 1.29
CA ALA A 278 0.27 9.99 2.67
C ALA A 278 1.41 9.95 3.69
N ILE A 279 2.41 9.08 3.50
CA ILE A 279 3.59 9.02 4.37
C ILE A 279 4.42 10.30 4.24
N ALA A 280 4.60 10.80 3.01
CA ALA A 280 5.33 12.05 2.75
C ALA A 280 4.63 13.25 3.42
N HIS A 281 3.29 13.31 3.34
CA HIS A 281 2.51 14.31 4.07
C HIS A 281 2.78 14.25 5.58
N ALA A 282 2.67 13.07 6.18
CA ALA A 282 2.94 12.86 7.61
C ALA A 282 4.39 13.24 8.02
N ALA A 283 5.35 13.08 7.10
CA ALA A 283 6.75 13.45 7.29
C ALA A 283 7.05 14.93 6.96
N ASN A 284 6.07 15.71 6.51
CA ASN A 284 6.25 17.07 5.97
C ASN A 284 7.24 17.15 4.80
N ILE A 285 7.33 16.10 3.98
CA ILE A 285 8.17 16.06 2.78
C ILE A 285 7.30 16.42 1.57
N PRO A 286 7.68 17.45 0.79
CA PRO A 286 6.97 17.80 -0.42
C PRO A 286 7.10 16.67 -1.46
N LEU A 287 6.00 16.00 -1.75
CA LEU A 287 5.87 14.96 -2.77
C LEU A 287 4.54 15.16 -3.51
N SER A 288 4.55 14.97 -4.82
CA SER A 288 3.37 15.07 -5.67
C SER A 288 3.24 13.87 -6.61
N ILE A 289 2.08 13.70 -7.21
CA ILE A 289 1.88 12.66 -8.24
C ILE A 289 2.80 12.84 -9.44
N ASP A 290 3.23 14.08 -9.74
CA ASP A 290 4.14 14.37 -10.87
C ASP A 290 5.54 13.79 -10.67
N ASP A 291 5.93 13.51 -9.42
CA ASP A 291 7.20 12.86 -9.11
C ASP A 291 7.25 11.42 -9.65
N PHE A 292 6.11 10.73 -9.61
CA PHE A 292 6.01 9.38 -10.20
C PHE A 292 6.24 9.43 -11.71
N SER A 293 5.69 10.43 -12.41
CA SER A 293 5.95 10.64 -13.83
C SER A 293 7.41 10.99 -14.11
N ARG A 294 8.00 11.88 -13.31
CA ARG A 294 9.41 12.31 -13.48
C ARG A 294 10.38 11.15 -13.29
N ILE A 295 10.20 10.37 -12.24
CA ILE A 295 11.04 9.20 -11.94
C ILE A 295 10.76 8.09 -12.95
N GLY A 296 9.50 7.86 -13.29
CA GLY A 296 9.05 6.83 -14.21
C GLY A 296 9.67 6.90 -15.61
N LYS A 297 10.02 8.10 -16.08
CA LYS A 297 10.70 8.29 -17.38
C LYS A 297 12.10 7.68 -17.46
N ARG A 298 12.74 7.43 -16.31
CA ARG A 298 14.12 6.93 -16.24
C ARG A 298 14.25 5.53 -15.63
N VAL A 299 13.20 5.04 -14.99
CA VAL A 299 13.22 3.76 -14.27
C VAL A 299 12.42 2.72 -15.06
N PRO A 300 13.08 1.65 -15.54
CA PRO A 300 12.40 0.57 -16.26
C PRO A 300 11.73 -0.41 -15.29
N VAL A 301 10.74 -1.15 -15.81
CA VAL A 301 10.21 -2.33 -15.14
C VAL A 301 11.15 -3.51 -15.38
N LEU A 302 11.63 -4.12 -14.29
CA LEU A 302 12.62 -5.20 -14.33
C LEU A 302 12.09 -6.53 -13.84
N ALA A 303 11.13 -6.53 -12.91
CA ALA A 303 10.63 -7.73 -12.25
C ALA A 303 9.46 -8.36 -13.02
N ASP A 304 9.62 -9.64 -13.42
CA ASP A 304 8.59 -10.45 -14.07
C ASP A 304 7.68 -11.09 -13.00
N MET A 305 7.00 -10.25 -12.25
CA MET A 305 6.23 -10.64 -11.07
C MET A 305 4.72 -10.59 -11.32
N ARG A 306 3.98 -11.50 -10.68
CA ARG A 306 2.53 -11.38 -10.63
C ARG A 306 2.11 -10.03 -10.04
N PRO A 307 1.03 -9.39 -10.56
CA PRO A 307 -0.01 -9.93 -11.44
C PRO A 307 0.31 -9.89 -12.93
N ALA A 308 1.14 -8.96 -13.42
CA ALA A 308 1.39 -8.82 -14.86
C ALA A 308 2.36 -9.89 -15.40
N GLY A 309 3.35 -10.27 -14.59
CA GLY A 309 4.32 -11.31 -14.88
C GLY A 309 3.94 -12.69 -14.33
N VAL A 310 4.93 -13.58 -14.27
CA VAL A 310 4.73 -15.02 -14.03
C VAL A 310 5.06 -15.43 -12.59
N TYR A 311 6.04 -14.80 -11.95
CA TYR A 311 6.64 -15.27 -10.72
C TYR A 311 5.95 -14.72 -9.47
N ALA A 312 5.88 -15.55 -8.42
CA ALA A 312 5.41 -15.15 -7.10
C ALA A 312 6.54 -14.49 -6.28
N MET A 313 6.18 -13.74 -5.24
CA MET A 313 7.14 -13.12 -4.34
C MET A 313 8.03 -14.15 -3.62
N SER A 314 7.51 -15.33 -3.29
CA SER A 314 8.28 -16.43 -2.69
C SER A 314 9.45 -16.89 -3.58
N GLU A 315 9.28 -16.86 -4.90
CA GLU A 315 10.35 -17.21 -5.83
C GLU A 315 11.43 -16.12 -5.91
N LEU A 316 11.05 -14.85 -5.80
CA LEU A 316 12.00 -13.75 -5.67
C LEU A 316 12.79 -13.85 -4.35
N ILE A 317 12.13 -14.23 -3.26
CA ILE A 317 12.77 -14.46 -1.95
C ILE A 317 13.86 -15.53 -2.06
N GLU A 318 13.59 -16.64 -2.76
CA GLU A 318 14.54 -17.75 -2.95
C GLU A 318 15.83 -17.35 -3.66
N ILE A 319 15.79 -16.35 -4.52
CA ILE A 319 16.97 -15.86 -5.27
C ILE A 319 17.68 -14.67 -4.61
N GLY A 320 17.24 -14.22 -3.41
CA GLY A 320 17.86 -13.14 -2.66
C GLY A 320 16.99 -11.93 -2.37
N GLY A 321 15.70 -11.98 -2.72
CA GLY A 321 14.74 -10.91 -2.45
C GLY A 321 15.00 -9.63 -3.22
N ILE A 322 14.76 -8.47 -2.60
CA ILE A 322 14.88 -7.16 -3.27
C ILE A 322 16.27 -6.51 -3.14
N LEU A 323 17.10 -6.96 -2.20
CA LEU A 323 18.39 -6.31 -1.95
C LEU A 323 19.35 -6.33 -3.16
N PRO A 324 19.50 -7.43 -3.93
CA PRO A 324 20.34 -7.42 -5.11
C PRO A 324 19.79 -6.50 -6.21
N LEU A 325 18.46 -6.31 -6.31
CA LEU A 325 17.86 -5.34 -7.20
C LEU A 325 18.22 -3.91 -6.76
N MET A 326 18.06 -3.59 -5.47
CA MET A 326 18.43 -2.28 -4.93
C MET A 326 19.90 -1.97 -5.14
N LYS A 327 20.81 -2.94 -4.92
CA LYS A 327 22.24 -2.81 -5.22
C LYS A 327 22.48 -2.50 -6.71
N THR A 328 21.77 -3.19 -7.59
CA THR A 328 21.85 -2.95 -9.04
C THR A 328 21.39 -1.54 -9.40
N LEU A 329 20.23 -1.11 -8.90
CA LEU A 329 19.70 0.24 -9.12
C LEU A 329 20.61 1.33 -8.57
N LEU A 330 21.25 1.08 -7.41
CA LEU A 330 22.25 2.00 -6.84
C LEU A 330 23.49 2.12 -7.73
N ARG A 331 24.03 1.00 -8.21
CA ARG A 331 25.20 0.97 -9.11
C ARG A 331 24.94 1.74 -10.40
N GLU A 332 23.72 1.69 -10.92
CA GLU A 332 23.29 2.37 -12.14
C GLU A 332 22.84 3.84 -11.89
N GLY A 333 22.98 4.35 -10.67
CA GLY A 333 22.64 5.73 -10.31
C GLY A 333 21.13 6.02 -10.30
N LEU A 334 20.31 4.99 -10.14
CA LEU A 334 18.85 5.10 -10.05
C LEU A 334 18.34 5.18 -8.60
N LEU A 335 19.18 4.83 -7.61
CA LEU A 335 18.91 5.00 -6.18
C LEU A 335 19.90 5.97 -5.55
N HIS A 336 19.43 6.68 -4.51
CA HIS A 336 20.26 7.53 -3.66
C HIS A 336 20.86 6.70 -2.53
N GLY A 337 22.18 6.59 -2.49
CA GLY A 337 22.91 5.74 -1.55
C GLY A 337 23.08 6.36 -0.16
N ASP A 338 23.03 7.69 -0.05
CA ASP A 338 23.36 8.43 1.19
C ASP A 338 22.19 8.49 2.18
N CYS A 339 21.01 7.96 1.82
CA CYS A 339 19.85 7.93 2.70
C CYS A 339 20.13 7.09 3.96
N MET A 340 19.88 7.68 5.13
CA MET A 340 19.98 7.00 6.43
C MET A 340 18.94 5.89 6.58
N THR A 341 19.24 4.85 7.31
CA THR A 341 18.35 3.73 7.58
C THR A 341 18.28 3.36 9.06
N VAL A 342 17.34 2.49 9.42
CA VAL A 342 17.17 1.97 10.79
C VAL A 342 18.37 1.17 11.32
N THR A 343 19.35 0.84 10.49
CA THR A 343 20.59 0.20 10.96
C THR A 343 21.57 1.21 11.57
N GLY A 344 21.34 2.52 11.39
CA GLY A 344 22.30 3.58 11.70
C GLY A 344 23.41 3.72 10.65
N LYS A 345 23.23 3.08 9.50
CA LYS A 345 24.08 3.17 8.31
C LYS A 345 23.29 3.70 7.13
N THR A 346 23.98 4.17 6.12
CA THR A 346 23.37 4.60 4.86
C THR A 346 22.88 3.39 4.03
N MET A 347 22.03 3.66 3.05
CA MET A 347 21.56 2.67 2.09
C MET A 347 22.74 2.01 1.35
N ALA A 348 23.72 2.80 0.90
CA ALA A 348 24.90 2.29 0.21
C ALA A 348 25.75 1.36 1.08
N GLU A 349 25.94 1.71 2.36
CA GLU A 349 26.67 0.87 3.31
C GLU A 349 25.98 -0.47 3.57
N ASN A 350 24.64 -0.47 3.65
CA ASN A 350 23.86 -1.70 3.82
C ASN A 350 23.89 -2.60 2.58
N LEU A 351 24.01 -2.03 1.39
CA LEU A 351 24.02 -2.76 0.12
C LEU A 351 25.43 -3.22 -0.32
N ALA A 352 26.50 -2.74 0.33
CA ALA A 352 27.88 -2.97 -0.11
C ALA A 352 28.23 -4.46 -0.26
N ASP A 353 27.87 -5.27 0.73
CA ASP A 353 28.21 -6.71 0.80
C ASP A 353 27.07 -7.61 0.29
N VAL A 354 25.99 -7.06 -0.24
CA VAL A 354 24.87 -7.85 -0.79
C VAL A 354 25.35 -8.61 -2.03
N ALA A 355 25.09 -9.93 -2.09
CA ALA A 355 25.40 -10.74 -3.27
C ALA A 355 24.53 -10.33 -4.46
N ASP A 356 25.08 -10.47 -5.67
CA ASP A 356 24.27 -10.32 -6.89
C ASP A 356 23.35 -11.53 -7.08
N TYR A 357 22.30 -11.39 -7.88
CA TYR A 357 21.42 -12.50 -8.21
C TYR A 357 22.17 -13.65 -8.90
N PRO A 358 21.70 -14.92 -8.77
CA PRO A 358 22.17 -16.03 -9.58
C PRO A 358 22.12 -15.71 -11.07
N ALA A 359 23.17 -16.06 -11.82
CA ALA A 359 23.31 -15.67 -13.22
C ALA A 359 22.23 -16.24 -14.16
N ASP A 360 21.62 -17.37 -13.78
CA ASP A 360 20.61 -18.10 -14.55
C ASP A 360 19.16 -17.77 -14.17
N GLN A 361 18.96 -16.87 -13.17
CA GLN A 361 17.64 -16.44 -12.76
C GLN A 361 16.92 -15.65 -13.88
N LYS A 362 15.58 -15.67 -13.88
CA LYS A 362 14.75 -15.05 -14.92
C LYS A 362 13.72 -14.05 -14.37
N ILE A 363 13.65 -13.90 -13.05
CA ILE A 363 12.64 -13.08 -12.36
C ILE A 363 12.93 -11.60 -12.54
N ILE A 364 14.19 -11.22 -12.34
CA ILE A 364 14.64 -9.83 -12.51
C ILE A 364 15.42 -9.72 -13.83
N ARG A 365 14.88 -8.96 -14.77
CA ARG A 365 15.51 -8.70 -16.07
C ARG A 365 16.66 -7.71 -15.91
N PRO A 366 17.75 -7.85 -16.71
CA PRO A 366 18.81 -6.85 -16.72
C PRO A 366 18.32 -5.52 -17.32
N LEU A 367 18.91 -4.40 -16.92
CA LEU A 367 18.56 -3.07 -17.45
C LEU A 367 18.73 -2.96 -18.98
N SER A 368 19.62 -3.76 -19.55
CA SER A 368 19.81 -3.83 -21.01
C SER A 368 18.66 -4.50 -21.77
N ASN A 369 17.81 -5.27 -21.05
CA ASN A 369 16.65 -5.95 -21.62
C ASN A 369 15.49 -5.97 -20.60
N PRO A 370 14.93 -4.82 -20.23
CA PRO A 370 13.84 -4.72 -19.26
C PRO A 370 12.54 -5.29 -19.81
N ILE A 371 11.57 -5.54 -18.94
CA ILE A 371 10.20 -5.90 -19.33
C ILE A 371 9.55 -4.71 -20.04
N LYS A 372 9.67 -3.51 -19.45
CA LYS A 372 9.22 -2.24 -20.02
C LYS A 372 10.31 -1.19 -19.79
N LYS A 373 10.58 -0.35 -20.78
CA LYS A 373 11.69 0.61 -20.75
C LYS A 373 11.45 1.80 -19.80
N ASP A 374 10.20 2.03 -19.45
CA ASP A 374 9.73 3.10 -18.57
C ASP A 374 8.73 2.56 -17.55
N SER A 375 8.13 3.44 -16.75
CA SER A 375 7.18 3.06 -15.72
C SER A 375 5.90 2.43 -16.27
N HIS A 376 5.38 1.44 -15.53
CA HIS A 376 4.01 0.92 -15.70
C HIS A 376 2.97 1.84 -15.02
N LEU A 377 3.40 2.72 -14.11
CA LEU A 377 2.54 3.74 -13.48
C LEU A 377 2.55 5.00 -14.34
N VAL A 378 1.41 5.34 -14.91
CA VAL A 378 1.24 6.53 -15.74
C VAL A 378 0.26 7.49 -15.05
N ILE A 379 0.70 8.71 -14.81
CA ILE A 379 -0.16 9.78 -14.30
C ILE A 379 -0.78 10.47 -15.51
N LEU A 380 -2.08 10.25 -15.69
CA LEU A 380 -2.85 10.85 -16.79
C LEU A 380 -3.40 12.22 -16.35
N ARG A 381 -3.36 13.19 -17.28
CA ARG A 381 -3.97 14.52 -17.10
C ARG A 381 -4.81 14.88 -18.32
N GLY A 382 -5.75 15.79 -18.15
CA GLY A 382 -6.62 16.26 -19.23
C GLY A 382 -7.92 16.84 -18.68
N ASN A 383 -8.85 17.16 -19.55
CA ASN A 383 -10.11 17.76 -19.13
C ASN A 383 -11.01 16.82 -18.30
N LEU A 384 -10.77 15.50 -18.36
CA LEU A 384 -11.47 14.52 -17.51
C LEU A 384 -10.82 14.36 -16.13
N ALA A 385 -9.51 14.56 -16.02
CA ALA A 385 -8.75 14.43 -14.77
C ALA A 385 -7.74 15.59 -14.61
N PRO A 386 -8.20 16.83 -14.39
CA PRO A 386 -7.31 18.00 -14.33
C PRO A 386 -6.33 17.96 -13.17
N GLU A 387 -6.65 17.30 -12.06
CA GLU A 387 -5.74 17.08 -10.93
C GLU A 387 -4.98 15.76 -11.02
N GLY A 388 -5.30 14.93 -12.01
CA GLY A 388 -4.64 13.68 -12.35
C GLY A 388 -5.47 12.43 -12.12
N ALA A 389 -5.02 11.36 -12.76
CA ALA A 389 -5.50 9.99 -12.55
C ALA A 389 -4.30 9.04 -12.64
N VAL A 390 -4.42 7.85 -12.07
CA VAL A 390 -3.36 6.83 -12.06
C VAL A 390 -3.79 5.65 -12.91
N ALA A 391 -3.03 5.39 -13.98
CA ALA A 391 -3.19 4.22 -14.83
C ALA A 391 -2.07 3.20 -14.57
N LYS A 392 -2.41 1.92 -14.68
CA LYS A 392 -1.45 0.83 -14.77
C LYS A 392 -1.35 0.39 -16.22
N ILE A 393 -0.22 0.65 -16.86
CA ILE A 393 0.03 0.35 -18.27
C ILE A 393 1.21 -0.62 -18.37
N THR A 394 0.90 -1.90 -18.52
CA THR A 394 1.91 -2.97 -18.58
C THR A 394 2.47 -3.16 -19.99
N GLY A 395 1.75 -2.66 -21.01
CA GLY A 395 2.08 -2.78 -22.44
C GLY A 395 1.34 -3.89 -23.17
N HIS A 396 0.63 -4.75 -22.44
CA HIS A 396 -0.19 -5.82 -23.06
C HIS A 396 -1.53 -5.32 -23.61
N GLU A 397 -2.08 -4.25 -23.00
CA GLU A 397 -3.35 -3.60 -23.33
C GLU A 397 -3.26 -2.58 -24.47
N GLY A 398 -2.06 -2.20 -24.87
CA GLY A 398 -1.79 -1.09 -25.77
C GLY A 398 -1.52 0.22 -25.03
N LEU A 399 -1.34 1.32 -25.78
CA LEU A 399 -1.03 2.65 -25.20
C LEU A 399 -2.18 3.64 -25.32
N THR A 400 -3.14 3.39 -26.22
CA THR A 400 -4.27 4.29 -26.47
C THR A 400 -5.57 3.53 -26.52
N PHE A 401 -6.62 4.13 -25.96
CA PHE A 401 -7.99 3.61 -26.05
C PHE A 401 -8.97 4.75 -26.27
N THR A 402 -9.85 4.61 -27.27
CA THR A 402 -10.96 5.54 -27.49
C THR A 402 -12.26 4.75 -27.53
N GLY A 403 -13.23 5.17 -26.73
CA GLY A 403 -14.49 4.46 -26.61
C GLY A 403 -15.66 5.34 -26.18
N LYS A 404 -16.84 4.71 -26.05
CA LYS A 404 -18.07 5.34 -25.59
C LYS A 404 -18.26 5.15 -24.10
N ALA A 405 -18.52 6.24 -23.40
CA ALA A 405 -18.77 6.22 -21.96
C ALA A 405 -20.04 5.42 -21.63
N ARG A 406 -19.93 4.61 -20.58
CA ARG A 406 -21.05 3.92 -19.93
C ARG A 406 -20.91 4.11 -18.42
N CYS A 407 -21.81 4.94 -17.87
CA CYS A 407 -21.66 5.48 -16.52
C CYS A 407 -22.45 4.66 -15.49
N PHE A 408 -21.80 4.31 -14.38
CA PHE A 408 -22.40 3.60 -13.27
C PHE A 408 -22.12 4.33 -11.96
N HIS A 409 -23.13 4.37 -11.07
CA HIS A 409 -22.99 4.92 -9.75
C HIS A 409 -22.71 3.78 -8.77
N GLY A 410 -21.41 3.53 -8.53
CA GLY A 410 -20.92 2.47 -7.65
C GLY A 410 -20.63 1.15 -8.37
N GLU A 411 -19.85 0.31 -7.67
CA GLU A 411 -19.35 -0.98 -8.16
C GLU A 411 -20.48 -1.98 -8.49
N GLU A 412 -21.53 -2.02 -7.67
CA GLU A 412 -22.63 -2.98 -7.80
C GLU A 412 -23.40 -2.80 -9.12
N ALA A 413 -23.64 -1.55 -9.52
CA ALA A 413 -24.31 -1.24 -10.79
C ALA A 413 -23.42 -1.62 -12.00
N ALA A 414 -22.12 -1.33 -11.92
CA ALA A 414 -21.18 -1.73 -12.94
C ALA A 414 -21.08 -3.25 -13.08
N MET A 415 -20.97 -3.96 -11.95
CA MET A 415 -20.94 -5.44 -11.93
C MET A 415 -22.19 -6.05 -12.59
N ALA A 416 -23.39 -5.57 -12.25
CA ALA A 416 -24.62 -6.06 -12.85
C ALA A 416 -24.59 -5.90 -14.39
N ALA A 417 -24.18 -4.73 -14.89
CA ALA A 417 -24.10 -4.44 -16.32
C ALA A 417 -22.99 -5.23 -17.06
N ILE A 418 -21.89 -5.54 -16.36
CA ILE A 418 -20.85 -6.42 -16.93
C ILE A 418 -21.40 -7.85 -17.05
N MET A 419 -22.08 -8.35 -16.01
CA MET A 419 -22.57 -9.71 -15.95
C MET A 419 -23.73 -9.99 -16.91
N ASP A 420 -24.66 -9.07 -17.08
CA ASP A 420 -25.83 -9.23 -17.98
C ASP A 420 -25.52 -8.97 -19.46
N GLY A 421 -24.29 -8.52 -19.78
CA GLY A 421 -23.87 -8.28 -21.16
C GLY A 421 -24.16 -6.89 -21.69
N THR A 422 -24.61 -5.96 -20.86
CA THR A 422 -24.83 -4.54 -21.23
C THR A 422 -23.52 -3.86 -21.62
N VAL A 423 -22.42 -4.22 -20.92
CA VAL A 423 -21.06 -3.76 -21.28
C VAL A 423 -20.55 -4.55 -22.48
N VAL A 424 -20.15 -3.84 -23.53
CA VAL A 424 -19.71 -4.42 -24.80
C VAL A 424 -18.36 -3.85 -25.25
N LYS A 425 -17.76 -4.46 -26.26
CA LYS A 425 -16.53 -4.00 -26.89
C LYS A 425 -16.63 -2.54 -27.34
N GLY A 426 -15.62 -1.75 -27.00
CA GLY A 426 -15.52 -0.33 -27.29
C GLY A 426 -16.11 0.57 -26.20
N ASP A 427 -16.63 0.01 -25.12
CA ASP A 427 -17.11 0.81 -23.99
C ASP A 427 -15.94 1.31 -23.11
N VAL A 428 -16.12 2.52 -22.58
CA VAL A 428 -15.38 3.08 -21.46
C VAL A 428 -16.31 3.03 -20.25
N VAL A 429 -16.13 2.04 -19.40
CA VAL A 429 -16.93 1.83 -18.18
C VAL A 429 -16.45 2.81 -17.11
N ILE A 430 -17.37 3.66 -16.64
CA ILE A 430 -17.09 4.65 -15.60
C ILE A 430 -17.81 4.26 -14.32
N VAL A 431 -17.04 3.95 -13.28
CA VAL A 431 -17.55 3.69 -11.93
C VAL A 431 -17.27 4.92 -11.09
N ARG A 432 -18.28 5.71 -10.78
CA ARG A 432 -18.15 7.00 -10.10
C ARG A 432 -18.87 7.04 -8.76
N TYR A 433 -18.54 8.06 -7.95
CA TYR A 433 -18.94 8.21 -6.54
C TYR A 433 -18.32 7.15 -5.62
N GLU A 434 -17.14 6.66 -5.99
CA GLU A 434 -16.29 5.78 -5.19
C GLU A 434 -14.99 6.47 -4.73
N GLY A 435 -14.90 7.80 -4.91
CA GLY A 435 -13.77 8.61 -4.45
C GLY A 435 -13.72 8.77 -2.93
N PRO A 436 -12.68 9.43 -2.39
CA PRO A 436 -12.43 9.52 -0.95
C PRO A 436 -13.61 10.02 -0.13
N LYS A 437 -14.33 11.04 -0.61
CA LYS A 437 -15.50 11.64 0.07
C LYS A 437 -16.81 10.99 -0.31
N GLY A 438 -17.05 10.81 -1.60
CA GLY A 438 -18.33 10.32 -2.12
C GLY A 438 -18.58 8.85 -1.84
N GLY A 439 -17.54 8.04 -2.02
CA GLY A 439 -17.50 6.65 -1.56
C GLY A 439 -16.55 6.51 -0.39
N PRO A 440 -16.92 6.91 0.86
CA PRO A 440 -15.96 7.04 1.95
C PRO A 440 -15.08 5.81 2.08
N GLY A 441 -13.75 6.04 2.10
CA GLY A 441 -12.76 4.98 2.07
C GLY A 441 -12.28 4.61 0.67
N MET A 442 -12.74 5.28 -0.38
CA MET A 442 -12.20 5.12 -1.74
C MET A 442 -12.03 3.64 -2.12
N ARG A 443 -13.17 2.94 -2.19
CA ARG A 443 -13.23 1.48 -2.34
C ARG A 443 -12.31 0.96 -3.43
N GLU A 444 -11.57 -0.10 -3.12
CA GLU A 444 -10.73 -0.81 -4.08
C GLU A 444 -11.54 -1.91 -4.75
N MET A 445 -11.52 -1.97 -6.08
CA MET A 445 -12.34 -2.87 -6.86
C MET A 445 -11.46 -3.86 -7.64
N LEU A 446 -11.76 -5.15 -7.54
CA LEU A 446 -11.17 -6.23 -8.34
C LEU A 446 -12.25 -6.98 -9.12
N SER A 447 -13.45 -7.09 -8.56
CA SER A 447 -14.54 -7.85 -9.17
C SER A 447 -14.92 -7.35 -10.58
N PRO A 448 -15.05 -6.04 -10.87
CA PRO A 448 -15.35 -5.56 -12.22
C PRO A 448 -14.26 -5.92 -13.24
N THR A 449 -12.98 -5.76 -12.87
CA THR A 449 -11.85 -6.08 -13.75
C THR A 449 -11.76 -7.58 -14.02
N SER A 450 -11.97 -8.40 -13.00
CA SER A 450 -11.99 -9.88 -13.15
C SER A 450 -13.18 -10.36 -13.98
N ALA A 451 -14.36 -9.74 -13.83
CA ALA A 451 -15.54 -10.06 -14.62
C ALA A 451 -15.35 -9.71 -16.12
N ILE A 452 -14.75 -8.54 -16.41
CA ILE A 452 -14.39 -8.15 -17.79
C ILE A 452 -13.38 -9.15 -18.38
N ASN A 453 -12.37 -9.53 -17.60
CA ASN A 453 -11.39 -10.53 -18.02
C ASN A 453 -12.04 -11.89 -18.28
N GLY A 454 -12.88 -12.36 -17.38
CA GLY A 454 -13.63 -13.62 -17.54
C GLY A 454 -14.51 -13.67 -18.79
N ARG A 455 -15.00 -12.52 -19.24
CA ARG A 455 -15.77 -12.37 -20.50
C ARG A 455 -14.89 -12.18 -21.76
N GLY A 456 -13.57 -12.16 -21.62
CA GLY A 456 -12.64 -11.96 -22.74
C GLY A 456 -12.62 -10.54 -23.30
N LEU A 457 -13.03 -9.52 -22.51
CA LEU A 457 -13.14 -8.13 -22.91
C LEU A 457 -11.98 -7.24 -22.46
N SER A 458 -10.96 -7.79 -21.81
CA SER A 458 -9.88 -7.01 -21.17
C SER A 458 -9.11 -6.05 -22.10
N GLN A 459 -9.05 -6.37 -23.40
CA GLN A 459 -8.40 -5.51 -24.40
C GLN A 459 -9.38 -4.60 -25.16
N ASP A 460 -10.67 -4.79 -24.95
CA ASP A 460 -11.72 -4.17 -25.73
C ASP A 460 -12.56 -3.16 -24.91
N VAL A 461 -12.31 -3.06 -23.61
CA VAL A 461 -13.03 -2.19 -22.66
C VAL A 461 -12.02 -1.50 -21.75
N ALA A 462 -12.20 -0.19 -21.53
CA ALA A 462 -11.47 0.55 -20.50
C ALA A 462 -12.35 0.77 -19.27
N LEU A 463 -11.73 0.76 -18.07
CA LEU A 463 -12.41 1.06 -16.81
C LEU A 463 -11.80 2.30 -16.16
N LEU A 464 -12.66 3.25 -15.80
CA LEU A 464 -12.31 4.48 -15.12
C LEU A 464 -13.07 4.61 -13.81
N THR A 465 -12.40 5.12 -12.77
CA THR A 465 -13.05 5.39 -11.47
C THR A 465 -12.38 6.52 -10.71
N ASP A 466 -13.16 7.26 -9.93
CA ASP A 466 -12.66 8.14 -8.88
C ASP A 466 -12.28 7.38 -7.59
N GLY A 467 -12.62 6.08 -7.53
CA GLY A 467 -12.13 5.13 -6.53
C GLY A 467 -10.79 4.50 -6.92
N ARG A 468 -10.61 3.23 -6.57
CA ARG A 468 -9.38 2.46 -6.84
C ARG A 468 -9.70 1.14 -7.53
N PHE A 469 -8.75 0.67 -8.34
CA PHE A 469 -8.72 -0.73 -8.76
C PHE A 469 -7.59 -1.47 -8.05
N SER A 470 -7.81 -2.75 -7.81
CA SER A 470 -6.82 -3.61 -7.16
C SER A 470 -5.52 -3.69 -7.96
N GLY A 471 -4.39 -3.87 -7.27
CA GLY A 471 -3.11 -4.18 -7.88
C GLY A 471 -3.12 -5.43 -8.76
N GLY A 472 -4.08 -6.34 -8.57
CA GLY A 472 -4.30 -7.54 -9.39
C GLY A 472 -5.13 -7.33 -10.66
N SER A 473 -5.52 -6.09 -11.00
CA SER A 473 -6.32 -5.79 -12.18
C SER A 473 -5.52 -5.86 -13.49
N HIS A 474 -6.20 -6.26 -14.57
CA HIS A 474 -5.67 -6.33 -15.93
C HIS A 474 -6.47 -5.44 -16.89
N GLY A 475 -5.86 -5.03 -18.02
CA GLY A 475 -6.47 -4.22 -19.05
C GLY A 475 -6.28 -2.71 -18.84
N PHE A 476 -6.97 -1.88 -19.63
CA PHE A 476 -6.98 -0.42 -19.47
C PHE A 476 -7.73 -0.01 -18.21
N VAL A 477 -6.99 0.17 -17.09
CA VAL A 477 -7.55 0.42 -15.77
C VAL A 477 -7.01 1.72 -15.22
N ILE A 478 -7.89 2.71 -15.05
CA ILE A 478 -7.56 4.06 -14.60
C ILE A 478 -8.33 4.37 -13.31
N GLY A 479 -7.62 4.50 -12.22
CA GLY A 479 -8.18 4.90 -10.91
C GLY A 479 -7.74 6.28 -10.48
N HIS A 480 -8.18 6.66 -9.27
CA HIS A 480 -7.81 7.94 -8.64
C HIS A 480 -8.13 9.16 -9.51
N VAL A 481 -9.18 9.10 -10.32
CA VAL A 481 -9.58 10.25 -11.17
C VAL A 481 -9.96 11.42 -10.27
N THR A 482 -9.24 12.53 -10.43
CA THR A 482 -9.42 13.73 -9.58
C THR A 482 -9.60 14.99 -10.40
N PRO A 483 -10.50 15.90 -9.94
CA PRO A 483 -11.37 15.83 -8.75
C PRO A 483 -12.41 14.71 -8.83
N GLU A 484 -12.78 14.12 -7.67
CA GLU A 484 -13.79 13.06 -7.60
C GLU A 484 -15.20 13.53 -7.99
N ALA A 485 -16.07 12.59 -8.37
CA ALA A 485 -17.43 12.89 -8.81
C ALA A 485 -18.28 13.59 -7.73
N HIS A 486 -18.11 13.22 -6.44
CA HIS A 486 -18.87 13.81 -5.33
C HIS A 486 -18.59 15.30 -5.12
N LEU A 487 -17.44 15.77 -5.56
CA LEU A 487 -17.05 17.18 -5.55
C LEU A 487 -17.41 17.93 -6.84
N GLY A 488 -18.14 17.29 -7.75
CA GLY A 488 -18.47 17.86 -9.05
C GLY A 488 -17.31 17.87 -10.04
N GLY A 489 -16.32 16.99 -9.84
CA GLY A 489 -15.24 16.80 -10.83
C GLY A 489 -15.77 16.38 -12.19
N PRO A 490 -14.99 16.56 -13.28
CA PRO A 490 -15.46 16.28 -14.64
C PRO A 490 -16.04 14.87 -14.83
N ILE A 491 -15.55 13.88 -14.11
CA ILE A 491 -16.07 12.50 -14.13
C ILE A 491 -17.57 12.42 -13.74
N ALA A 492 -18.06 13.36 -12.93
CA ALA A 492 -19.49 13.45 -12.57
C ALA A 492 -20.36 13.92 -13.73
N LEU A 493 -19.77 14.63 -14.69
CA LEU A 493 -20.45 15.30 -15.80
C LEU A 493 -20.50 14.43 -17.07
N VAL A 494 -19.82 13.30 -17.07
CA VAL A 494 -19.85 12.36 -18.21
C VAL A 494 -21.25 11.77 -18.33
N GLU A 495 -21.76 11.71 -19.56
CA GLU A 495 -23.02 11.07 -19.91
C GLU A 495 -22.80 9.83 -20.77
N ASP A 496 -23.75 8.89 -20.74
CA ASP A 496 -23.67 7.69 -21.59
C ASP A 496 -23.58 8.07 -23.07
N GLY A 497 -22.62 7.44 -23.77
CA GLY A 497 -22.37 7.71 -25.18
C GLY A 497 -21.37 8.83 -25.48
N ASP A 498 -20.92 9.59 -24.49
CA ASP A 498 -19.80 10.51 -24.65
C ASP A 498 -18.55 9.76 -25.14
N THR A 499 -17.71 10.42 -25.91
CA THR A 499 -16.45 9.83 -26.37
C THR A 499 -15.34 10.20 -25.40
N ILE A 500 -14.56 9.19 -24.96
CA ILE A 500 -13.40 9.38 -24.09
C ILE A 500 -12.18 8.77 -24.79
N THR A 501 -11.06 9.50 -24.75
CA THR A 501 -9.76 9.00 -25.19
C THR A 501 -8.81 8.96 -24.01
N VAL A 502 -8.19 7.80 -23.80
CA VAL A 502 -7.03 7.58 -22.92
C VAL A 502 -5.81 7.43 -23.81
N ASP A 503 -4.80 8.23 -23.60
CA ASP A 503 -3.52 8.19 -24.29
C ASP A 503 -2.38 8.09 -23.25
N ALA A 504 -1.94 6.88 -23.01
CA ALA A 504 -0.88 6.63 -22.03
C ALA A 504 0.51 7.06 -22.53
N ASP A 505 0.71 7.15 -23.86
CA ASP A 505 1.97 7.60 -24.45
C ASP A 505 2.21 9.09 -24.20
N ASN A 506 1.15 9.89 -24.37
CA ASN A 506 1.16 11.32 -24.07
C ASN A 506 0.75 11.67 -22.63
N ALA A 507 0.41 10.67 -21.83
CA ALA A 507 -0.09 10.82 -20.45
C ALA A 507 -1.36 11.68 -20.37
N GLU A 508 -2.30 11.48 -21.30
CA GLU A 508 -3.52 12.27 -21.43
C GLU A 508 -4.80 11.43 -21.24
N ILE A 509 -5.83 12.08 -20.68
CA ILE A 509 -7.18 11.54 -20.61
C ILE A 509 -8.19 12.65 -20.91
N ASN A 510 -8.93 12.48 -22.00
CA ASN A 510 -9.78 13.54 -22.53
C ASN A 510 -11.22 13.08 -22.81
N LEU A 511 -12.16 13.88 -22.37
CA LEU A 511 -13.58 13.80 -22.67
C LEU A 511 -13.88 14.71 -23.87
N HIS A 512 -14.42 14.16 -24.95
CA HIS A 512 -14.73 14.89 -26.18
C HIS A 512 -16.13 15.53 -26.11
N VAL A 513 -16.26 16.47 -25.18
CA VAL A 513 -17.45 17.33 -25.01
C VAL A 513 -16.98 18.76 -24.95
N SER A 514 -17.74 19.70 -25.55
CA SER A 514 -17.33 21.10 -25.57
C SER A 514 -17.36 21.73 -24.18
N ASP A 515 -16.57 22.77 -23.96
CA ASP A 515 -16.52 23.49 -22.69
C ASP A 515 -17.87 24.10 -22.33
N GLU A 516 -18.64 24.57 -23.33
CA GLU A 516 -20.00 25.11 -23.15
C GLU A 516 -20.96 24.04 -22.65
N GLU A 517 -20.91 22.84 -23.22
CA GLU A 517 -21.74 21.71 -22.75
C GLU A 517 -21.34 21.24 -21.36
N LEU A 518 -20.03 21.12 -21.07
CA LEU A 518 -19.54 20.79 -19.72
C LEU A 518 -20.00 21.83 -18.70
N ALA A 519 -19.94 23.11 -19.02
CA ALA A 519 -20.44 24.19 -18.16
C ALA A 519 -21.96 24.09 -17.94
N ALA A 520 -22.73 23.73 -18.99
CA ALA A 520 -24.17 23.53 -18.89
C ALA A 520 -24.52 22.31 -18.03
N ARG A 521 -23.76 21.21 -18.11
CA ARG A 521 -23.91 20.02 -17.25
C ARG A 521 -23.53 20.34 -15.81
N GLN A 522 -22.43 21.08 -15.59
CA GLN A 522 -21.98 21.52 -14.26
C GLN A 522 -23.04 22.38 -13.56
N ALA A 523 -23.71 23.27 -14.30
CA ALA A 523 -24.77 24.13 -13.76
C ALA A 523 -26.02 23.36 -13.29
N LYS A 524 -26.22 22.15 -13.82
CA LYS A 524 -27.35 21.26 -13.46
C LYS A 524 -26.95 20.23 -12.41
N TRP A 525 -25.64 19.97 -12.26
CA TRP A 525 -25.16 18.95 -11.33
C TRP A 525 -25.45 19.34 -9.89
N GLN A 526 -25.83 18.34 -9.10
CA GLN A 526 -26.02 18.47 -7.66
C GLN A 526 -25.29 17.33 -6.97
N ALA A 527 -24.59 17.68 -5.88
CA ALA A 527 -23.91 16.67 -5.09
C ALA A 527 -24.94 15.66 -4.55
N PRO A 528 -24.69 14.35 -4.71
CA PRO A 528 -25.55 13.34 -4.10
C PRO A 528 -25.47 13.45 -2.57
N GLU A 529 -26.47 12.86 -1.90
CA GLU A 529 -26.48 12.76 -0.44
C GLU A 529 -25.22 12.01 0.04
N ALA A 530 -24.72 12.39 1.21
CA ALA A 530 -23.61 11.70 1.84
C ALA A 530 -23.94 10.22 2.07
N TYR A 531 -23.00 9.34 1.76
CA TYR A 531 -23.16 7.89 1.95
C TYR A 531 -23.59 7.52 3.38
N THR A 532 -23.10 8.25 4.37
CA THR A 532 -23.48 8.09 5.78
C THR A 532 -23.29 9.41 6.54
N GLN A 533 -24.14 9.62 7.56
CA GLN A 533 -24.13 10.86 8.34
C GLN A 533 -23.45 10.70 9.71
N ARG A 534 -22.99 9.50 10.08
CA ARG A 534 -22.36 9.23 11.39
C ARG A 534 -21.37 8.07 11.33
N GLY A 535 -20.54 7.98 12.38
CA GLY A 535 -19.56 6.90 12.53
C GLY A 535 -18.25 7.19 11.81
N THR A 536 -17.44 6.16 11.66
CA THR A 536 -16.07 6.27 11.15
C THR A 536 -16.03 6.75 9.70
N LEU A 537 -16.90 6.22 8.84
CA LEU A 537 -16.96 6.63 7.44
C LEU A 537 -17.39 8.09 7.27
N ALA A 538 -18.32 8.59 8.09
CA ALA A 538 -18.72 10.00 8.05
C ALA A 538 -17.60 10.94 8.49
N LYS A 539 -16.87 10.60 9.55
CA LYS A 539 -15.68 11.36 9.99
C LYS A 539 -14.64 11.41 8.88
N TYR A 540 -14.35 10.25 8.28
CA TYR A 540 -13.39 10.15 7.18
C TYR A 540 -13.81 11.03 6.00
N ALA A 541 -15.05 10.92 5.53
CA ALA A 541 -15.55 11.71 4.40
C ALA A 541 -15.47 13.24 4.63
N GLN A 542 -15.61 13.70 5.87
CA GLN A 542 -15.48 15.13 6.20
C GLN A 542 -14.04 15.62 6.19
N LEU A 543 -13.10 14.79 6.64
CA LEU A 543 -11.71 15.20 6.87
C LEU A 543 -10.80 14.90 5.67
N VAL A 544 -11.14 13.90 4.87
CA VAL A 544 -10.25 13.37 3.85
C VAL A 544 -9.93 14.38 2.75
N SER A 545 -8.65 14.43 2.38
CA SER A 545 -8.15 15.20 1.23
C SER A 545 -8.37 14.46 -0.11
N SER A 546 -8.03 15.11 -1.22
CA SER A 546 -8.06 14.50 -2.55
C SER A 546 -7.15 13.27 -2.65
N ALA A 547 -7.49 12.34 -3.54
CA ALA A 547 -6.63 11.20 -3.85
C ALA A 547 -5.28 11.64 -4.43
N SER A 548 -5.21 12.74 -5.19
CA SER A 548 -3.97 13.34 -5.67
C SER A 548 -3.06 13.87 -4.56
N GLU A 549 -3.57 13.94 -3.33
CA GLU A 549 -2.88 14.39 -2.13
C GLU A 549 -2.71 13.29 -1.08
N GLY A 550 -2.95 12.02 -1.45
CA GLY A 550 -2.77 10.86 -0.58
C GLY A 550 -4.00 10.45 0.22
N ALA A 551 -5.17 11.13 0.07
CA ALA A 551 -6.41 10.87 0.80
C ALA A 551 -6.18 10.76 2.32
N VAL A 552 -5.53 11.78 2.90
CA VAL A 552 -5.20 11.88 4.34
C VAL A 552 -6.27 12.67 5.09
N THR A 553 -6.39 12.46 6.40
CA THR A 553 -7.48 13.05 7.20
C THR A 553 -7.05 14.24 8.07
N ASP A 554 -5.79 14.62 8.06
CA ASP A 554 -5.23 15.69 8.88
C ASP A 554 -4.73 16.91 8.08
N LYS A 555 -4.83 16.89 6.76
CA LYS A 555 -4.29 17.95 5.89
C LYS A 555 -4.91 19.33 6.13
N TYR A 556 -6.18 19.38 6.49
CA TYR A 556 -6.94 20.62 6.62
C TYR A 556 -7.29 20.97 8.08
N LEU A 557 -6.57 20.39 9.05
CA LEU A 557 -6.83 20.61 10.48
C LEU A 557 -6.07 21.80 11.07
N GLY A 558 -5.20 22.48 10.32
CA GLY A 558 -4.38 23.59 10.83
C GLY A 558 -4.57 24.90 10.13
#